data_0448bc69fe86ed070129405f6249e0b7
#
_entry.id   0448bc69fe86ed070129405f6249e0b7
#
_cell.length_a   1.000
_cell.length_b   1.000
_cell.length_c   1.000
_cell.angle_alpha   90.00
_cell.angle_beta   90.00
_cell.angle_gamma   90.00
#
_symmetry.space_group_name_H-M   'P 1'
#
loop_
_entity.id
_entity.type
_entity.pdbx_description
1 polymer ?
#
loop_
_entity_poly.entity_id
_entity_poly.type
_entity_poly.pdbx_seq_one_letter_code
_entity_poly.pdbx_strand_id
1 'polypeptide(L)'
;ASDVYKRQPINQVLVEGYYKQIQAISENLGIPVPTDWFQTLLRMPDVMSKTEIQELTEEEWEMVRATVLEAIGHLVDFRKQEGAALEKKFREKIANIALLLEKITPYEKERVEKVKERITDALEKTLNTDYDKNRLEQELIYYIEKLDVNEEKQRLTNHLKYFISTLESGNGQGKKLGFIAQEMGREINTLGSKSNHAEMQKIVVQMKDAVSYTHLTLPTN
;
A
#
# COMPACT_ATOMS: atom_id res chain seq x y z
N ALA A 1 29.21 -25.99 1.24
CA ALA A 1 30.06 -25.28 0.27
C ALA A 1 31.11 -26.25 -0.29
N SER A 2 30.76 -27.12 -1.19
CA SER A 2 31.74 -27.86 -1.98
C SER A 2 31.09 -28.38 -3.25
N ASP A 3 31.81 -28.30 -4.34
CA ASP A 3 31.54 -28.84 -5.67
C ASP A 3 30.67 -28.02 -6.64
N VAL A 4 31.01 -26.77 -6.82
CA VAL A 4 30.51 -26.01 -7.98
C VAL A 4 31.58 -25.96 -9.12
N TYR A 5 32.77 -26.48 -8.90
CA TYR A 5 33.75 -26.70 -10.00
C TYR A 5 33.52 -28.07 -10.64
N LYS A 6 32.40 -28.26 -11.36
CA LYS A 6 32.37 -29.32 -12.36
C LYS A 6 33.47 -29.04 -13.35
N ARG A 7 34.47 -29.93 -13.41
CA ARG A 7 35.57 -29.92 -14.40
C ARG A 7 34.90 -29.82 -15.78
N GLN A 8 35.12 -28.71 -16.49
CA GLN A 8 34.61 -28.58 -17.84
C GLN A 8 35.25 -29.66 -18.70
N PRO A 9 34.52 -30.58 -19.31
CA PRO A 9 35.10 -31.59 -20.18
C PRO A 9 35.63 -30.92 -21.43
N ILE A 10 36.76 -31.44 -21.93
CA ILE A 10 37.37 -31.02 -23.20
C ILE A 10 36.52 -31.61 -24.32
N ASN A 11 36.10 -30.78 -25.27
CA ASN A 11 35.41 -31.23 -26.48
C ASN A 11 36.39 -31.89 -27.44
N GLN A 12 36.50 -33.23 -27.35
CA GLN A 12 37.44 -34.02 -28.14
C GLN A 12 37.22 -33.86 -29.64
N VAL A 13 35.98 -33.76 -30.10
CA VAL A 13 35.64 -33.62 -31.53
C VAL A 13 36.21 -32.31 -32.09
N LEU A 14 36.07 -31.21 -31.36
CA LEU A 14 36.63 -29.92 -31.74
C LEU A 14 38.14 -29.92 -31.69
N VAL A 15 38.77 -30.56 -30.70
CA VAL A 15 40.21 -30.69 -30.57
C VAL A 15 40.78 -31.43 -31.75
N GLU A 16 40.21 -32.56 -32.16
CA GLU A 16 40.62 -33.31 -33.33
C GLU A 16 40.43 -32.51 -34.64
N GLY A 17 39.33 -31.79 -34.75
CA GLY A 17 39.07 -30.90 -35.88
C GLY A 17 40.12 -29.81 -36.03
N TYR A 18 40.43 -29.09 -34.97
CA TYR A 18 41.48 -28.06 -34.98
C TYR A 18 42.86 -28.64 -35.20
N TYR A 19 43.19 -29.79 -34.65
CA TYR A 19 44.45 -30.47 -34.88
C TYR A 19 44.66 -30.75 -36.36
N LYS A 20 43.70 -31.39 -37.04
CA LYS A 20 43.77 -31.68 -38.48
C LYS A 20 43.88 -30.43 -39.35
N GLN A 21 43.15 -29.38 -39.01
CA GLN A 21 43.17 -28.11 -39.72
C GLN A 21 44.54 -27.42 -39.60
N ILE A 22 45.14 -27.37 -38.41
CA ILE A 22 46.47 -26.78 -38.19
C ILE A 22 47.54 -27.53 -38.92
N GLN A 23 47.50 -28.89 -38.94
CA GLN A 23 48.43 -29.70 -39.73
C GLN A 23 48.30 -29.38 -41.22
N ALA A 24 47.09 -29.37 -41.76
CA ALA A 24 46.92 -29.07 -43.20
C ALA A 24 47.41 -27.66 -43.56
N ILE A 25 47.19 -26.67 -42.73
CA ILE A 25 47.66 -25.28 -42.90
C ILE A 25 49.17 -25.25 -42.85
N SER A 26 49.81 -25.97 -41.91
CA SER A 26 51.27 -26.07 -41.78
C SER A 26 51.89 -26.66 -43.02
N GLU A 27 51.35 -27.76 -43.55
CA GLU A 27 51.80 -28.40 -44.78
C GLU A 27 51.64 -27.50 -46.00
N ASN A 28 50.48 -26.88 -46.17
CA ASN A 28 50.19 -26.04 -47.34
C ASN A 28 51.02 -24.75 -47.40
N LEU A 29 51.34 -24.18 -46.25
CA LEU A 29 52.04 -22.91 -46.12
C LEU A 29 53.56 -23.10 -45.87
N GLY A 30 54.03 -24.32 -45.64
CA GLY A 30 55.42 -24.59 -45.29
C GLY A 30 55.93 -24.00 -43.99
N ILE A 31 55.01 -23.80 -43.04
CA ILE A 31 55.30 -23.27 -41.69
C ILE A 31 55.39 -24.41 -40.67
N PRO A 32 56.21 -24.31 -39.61
CA PRO A 32 56.36 -25.38 -38.65
C PRO A 32 55.09 -25.54 -37.84
N VAL A 33 54.72 -26.79 -37.46
CA VAL A 33 53.63 -27.09 -36.52
C VAL A 33 53.95 -26.55 -35.13
N PRO A 34 52.95 -26.26 -34.32
CA PRO A 34 53.15 -25.83 -32.94
C PRO A 34 54.00 -26.81 -32.14
N THR A 35 54.92 -26.31 -31.35
CA THR A 35 55.74 -27.13 -30.44
C THR A 35 55.00 -27.64 -29.25
N ASP A 36 54.01 -26.86 -28.76
CA ASP A 36 53.06 -27.24 -27.68
C ASP A 36 51.63 -27.31 -28.22
N TRP A 37 51.24 -28.51 -28.60
CA TRP A 37 49.90 -28.78 -29.13
C TRP A 37 48.80 -28.58 -28.09
N PHE A 38 49.03 -28.96 -26.84
CA PHE A 38 48.00 -28.82 -25.82
C PHE A 38 47.72 -27.35 -25.51
N GLN A 39 48.76 -26.54 -25.37
CA GLN A 39 48.58 -25.12 -25.14
C GLN A 39 47.88 -24.44 -26.33
N THR A 40 48.18 -24.84 -27.56
CA THR A 40 47.55 -24.29 -28.75
C THR A 40 46.08 -24.69 -28.85
N LEU A 41 45.78 -25.98 -28.71
CA LEU A 41 44.44 -26.51 -28.89
C LEU A 41 43.47 -26.08 -27.75
N LEU A 42 43.95 -26.03 -26.49
CA LEU A 42 43.11 -25.60 -25.37
C LEU A 42 42.77 -24.11 -25.37
N ARG A 43 43.48 -23.30 -26.17
CA ARG A 43 43.15 -21.87 -26.38
C ARG A 43 42.21 -21.63 -27.55
N MET A 44 41.90 -22.66 -28.35
CA MET A 44 40.94 -22.53 -29.44
C MET A 44 39.52 -22.34 -28.92
N PRO A 45 38.68 -21.58 -29.65
CA PRO A 45 37.31 -21.35 -29.26
C PRO A 45 36.56 -22.65 -29.02
N ASP A 46 35.70 -22.64 -28.00
CA ASP A 46 34.72 -23.70 -27.65
C ASP A 46 35.33 -25.11 -27.37
N VAL A 47 36.66 -25.23 -27.30
CA VAL A 47 37.34 -26.48 -26.93
C VAL A 47 37.06 -26.89 -25.47
N MET A 48 36.91 -25.93 -24.58
CA MET A 48 36.35 -26.16 -23.24
C MET A 48 34.84 -26.15 -23.39
N SER A 49 34.21 -27.31 -23.29
CA SER A 49 32.75 -27.44 -23.45
C SER A 49 32.02 -26.43 -22.55
N LYS A 50 31.32 -25.49 -23.14
CA LYS A 50 30.27 -24.79 -22.44
C LYS A 50 29.26 -25.84 -22.02
N THR A 51 28.82 -25.81 -20.78
CA THR A 51 27.67 -26.62 -20.33
C THR A 51 26.59 -26.50 -21.41
N GLU A 52 26.24 -27.61 -22.07
CA GLU A 52 25.11 -27.61 -22.99
C GLU A 52 23.92 -27.06 -22.19
N ILE A 53 23.39 -25.93 -22.63
CA ILE A 53 22.10 -25.46 -22.16
C ILE A 53 21.15 -26.49 -22.71
N GLN A 54 20.70 -27.42 -21.85
CA GLN A 54 19.63 -28.33 -22.23
C GLN A 54 18.38 -27.44 -22.46
N GLU A 55 18.06 -27.28 -23.72
CA GLU A 55 16.77 -26.69 -24.11
C GLU A 55 15.68 -27.64 -23.65
N LEU A 56 14.65 -27.09 -22.97
CA LEU A 56 13.48 -27.86 -22.57
C LEU A 56 12.80 -28.41 -23.83
N THR A 57 12.42 -29.66 -23.77
CA THR A 57 11.52 -30.22 -24.79
C THR A 57 10.17 -29.53 -24.75
N GLU A 58 9.41 -29.55 -25.85
CA GLU A 58 8.06 -28.97 -25.90
C GLU A 58 7.14 -29.57 -24.82
N GLU A 59 7.27 -30.85 -24.54
CA GLU A 59 6.49 -31.54 -23.50
C GLU A 59 6.86 -31.05 -22.08
N GLU A 60 8.15 -30.87 -21.80
CA GLU A 60 8.62 -30.30 -20.52
C GLU A 60 8.19 -28.85 -20.38
N TRP A 61 8.22 -28.07 -21.46
CA TRP A 61 7.75 -26.69 -21.47
C TRP A 61 6.26 -26.59 -21.16
N GLU A 62 5.43 -27.42 -21.80
CA GLU A 62 3.98 -27.43 -21.51
C GLU A 62 3.68 -27.85 -20.06
N MET A 63 4.44 -28.77 -19.48
CA MET A 63 4.31 -29.15 -18.06
C MET A 63 4.66 -27.98 -17.13
N VAL A 64 5.76 -27.28 -17.39
CA VAL A 64 6.15 -26.08 -16.63
C VAL A 64 5.08 -25.00 -16.76
N ARG A 65 4.59 -24.74 -17.97
CA ARG A 65 3.54 -23.77 -18.26
C ARG A 65 2.24 -24.10 -17.49
N ALA A 66 1.80 -25.35 -17.52
CA ALA A 66 0.61 -25.79 -16.80
C ALA A 66 0.75 -25.56 -15.29
N THR A 67 1.89 -25.93 -14.71
CA THR A 67 2.18 -25.71 -13.28
C THR A 67 2.19 -24.22 -12.90
N VAL A 68 2.78 -23.37 -13.75
CA VAL A 68 2.77 -21.92 -13.53
C VAL A 68 1.35 -21.34 -13.60
N LEU A 69 0.56 -21.77 -14.58
CA LEU A 69 -0.84 -21.31 -14.71
C LEU A 69 -1.70 -21.77 -13.53
N GLU A 70 -1.50 -22.98 -13.02
CA GLU A 70 -2.18 -23.48 -11.83
C GLU A 70 -1.81 -22.63 -10.59
N ALA A 71 -0.52 -22.37 -10.39
CA ALA A 71 -0.04 -21.51 -9.29
C ALA A 71 -0.61 -20.09 -9.36
N ILE A 72 -0.69 -19.51 -10.57
CA ILE A 72 -1.32 -18.21 -10.80
C ILE A 72 -2.82 -18.28 -10.47
N GLY A 73 -3.51 -19.36 -10.86
CA GLY A 73 -4.91 -19.59 -10.54
C GLY A 73 -5.15 -19.56 -9.02
N HIS A 74 -4.39 -20.33 -8.27
CA HIS A 74 -4.47 -20.33 -6.80
C HIS A 74 -4.20 -18.96 -6.17
N LEU A 75 -3.21 -18.23 -6.66
CA LEU A 75 -2.91 -16.88 -6.20
C LEU A 75 -4.07 -15.91 -6.47
N VAL A 76 -4.68 -15.98 -7.65
CA VAL A 76 -5.84 -15.15 -8.01
C VAL A 76 -7.03 -15.43 -7.10
N ASP A 77 -7.32 -16.71 -6.83
CA ASP A 77 -8.45 -17.10 -5.98
C ASP A 77 -8.20 -16.68 -4.52
N PHE A 78 -6.99 -16.85 -4.01
CA PHE A 78 -6.62 -16.35 -2.70
C PHE A 78 -6.83 -14.83 -2.60
N ARG A 79 -6.35 -14.06 -3.57
CA ARG A 79 -6.52 -12.59 -3.60
C ARG A 79 -7.99 -12.17 -3.69
N LYS A 80 -8.83 -12.91 -4.40
CA LYS A 80 -10.28 -12.63 -4.45
C LYS A 80 -10.94 -12.85 -3.09
N GLN A 81 -10.61 -13.94 -2.39
CA GLN A 81 -11.14 -14.24 -1.07
C GLN A 81 -10.70 -13.19 -0.04
N GLU A 82 -9.42 -12.83 -0.03
CA GLU A 82 -8.89 -11.80 0.84
C GLU A 82 -9.52 -10.43 0.57
N GLY A 83 -9.66 -10.06 -0.71
CA GLY A 83 -10.30 -8.82 -1.12
C GLY A 83 -11.76 -8.73 -0.69
N ALA A 84 -12.53 -9.81 -0.82
CA ALA A 84 -13.91 -9.85 -0.36
C ALA A 84 -14.04 -9.71 1.17
N ALA A 85 -13.13 -10.32 1.92
CA ALA A 85 -13.08 -10.20 3.38
C ALA A 85 -12.73 -8.76 3.82
N LEU A 86 -11.79 -8.11 3.13
CA LEU A 86 -11.43 -6.71 3.36
C LEU A 86 -12.58 -5.76 3.01
N GLU A 87 -13.23 -5.97 1.88
CA GLU A 87 -14.39 -5.15 1.47
C GLU A 87 -15.49 -5.18 2.54
N LYS A 88 -15.84 -6.35 3.04
CA LYS A 88 -16.82 -6.50 4.12
C LYS A 88 -16.42 -5.67 5.35
N LYS A 89 -15.16 -5.79 5.78
CA LYS A 89 -14.66 -5.04 6.94
C LYS A 89 -14.67 -3.53 6.71
N PHE A 90 -14.31 -3.07 5.51
CA PHE A 90 -14.37 -1.64 5.20
C PHE A 90 -15.79 -1.11 5.26
N ARG A 91 -16.77 -1.81 4.69
CA ARG A 91 -18.19 -1.44 4.77
C ARG A 91 -18.67 -1.36 6.23
N GLU A 92 -18.30 -2.32 7.07
CA GLU A 92 -18.62 -2.31 8.50
C GLU A 92 -18.00 -1.09 9.20
N LYS A 93 -16.72 -0.76 8.95
CA LYS A 93 -16.05 0.39 9.57
C LYS A 93 -16.65 1.72 9.11
N ILE A 94 -16.91 1.89 7.82
CA ILE A 94 -17.54 3.08 7.27
C ILE A 94 -18.95 3.29 7.84
N ALA A 95 -19.75 2.23 7.92
CA ALA A 95 -21.09 2.29 8.54
C ALA A 95 -21.00 2.66 10.03
N ASN A 96 -20.02 2.11 10.76
CA ASN A 96 -19.79 2.46 12.16
C ASN A 96 -19.43 3.95 12.34
N ILE A 97 -18.55 4.50 11.48
CA ILE A 97 -18.22 5.93 11.54
C ILE A 97 -19.45 6.79 11.27
N ALA A 98 -20.30 6.42 10.32
CA ALA A 98 -21.55 7.12 10.03
C ALA A 98 -22.49 7.12 11.26
N LEU A 99 -22.68 5.98 11.92
CA LEU A 99 -23.48 5.88 13.15
C LEU A 99 -22.89 6.70 14.31
N LEU A 100 -21.56 6.71 14.45
CA LEU A 100 -20.89 7.51 15.47
C LEU A 100 -21.05 9.01 15.19
N LEU A 101 -21.05 9.42 13.91
CA LEU A 101 -21.28 10.81 13.51
C LEU A 101 -22.67 11.30 13.87
N GLU A 102 -23.70 10.46 13.71
CA GLU A 102 -25.07 10.77 14.13
C GLU A 102 -25.18 10.94 15.65
N LYS A 103 -24.44 10.14 16.43
CA LYS A 103 -24.41 10.21 17.89
C LYS A 103 -23.83 11.52 18.44
N ILE A 104 -23.16 12.33 17.66
CA ILE A 104 -22.61 13.62 18.06
C ILE A 104 -23.70 14.68 18.19
N THR A 105 -24.74 14.63 17.35
CA THR A 105 -25.78 15.67 17.23
C THR A 105 -26.45 16.07 18.54
N PRO A 106 -26.85 15.18 19.46
CA PRO A 106 -27.45 15.61 20.73
C PRO A 106 -26.50 16.41 21.62
N TYR A 107 -25.21 16.09 21.59
CA TYR A 107 -24.21 16.77 22.43
C TYR A 107 -23.81 18.16 21.92
N GLU A 108 -24.07 18.47 20.65
CA GLU A 108 -23.78 19.80 20.07
C GLU A 108 -24.61 20.89 20.76
N LYS A 109 -25.90 20.64 20.97
CA LYS A 109 -26.79 21.57 21.67
C LYS A 109 -26.41 21.74 23.14
N GLU A 110 -26.23 20.63 23.85
CA GLU A 110 -25.83 20.64 25.27
C GLU A 110 -24.51 21.41 25.47
N ARG A 111 -23.55 21.25 24.54
CA ARG A 111 -22.27 21.96 24.58
C ARG A 111 -22.43 23.47 24.47
N VAL A 112 -23.25 23.95 23.54
CA VAL A 112 -23.51 25.40 23.36
C VAL A 112 -24.15 25.98 24.62
N GLU A 113 -25.10 25.28 25.22
CA GLU A 113 -25.74 25.71 26.44
C GLU A 113 -24.76 25.78 27.62
N LYS A 114 -23.93 24.77 27.82
CA LYS A 114 -22.86 24.77 28.84
C LYS A 114 -21.85 25.89 28.67
N VAL A 115 -21.51 26.21 27.42
CA VAL A 115 -20.58 27.34 27.13
C VAL A 115 -21.26 28.65 27.50
N LYS A 116 -22.52 28.83 27.15
CA LYS A 116 -23.30 30.02 27.47
C LYS A 116 -23.42 30.21 28.99
N GLU A 117 -23.82 29.18 29.74
CA GLU A 117 -23.88 29.21 31.19
C GLU A 117 -22.54 29.59 31.82
N ARG A 118 -21.46 28.93 31.41
CA ARG A 118 -20.10 29.19 31.93
C ARG A 118 -19.62 30.62 31.69
N ILE A 119 -19.92 31.20 30.52
CA ILE A 119 -19.56 32.58 30.20
C ILE A 119 -20.40 33.55 31.04
N THR A 120 -21.69 33.31 31.14
CA THR A 120 -22.60 34.12 31.96
C THR A 120 -22.17 34.10 33.44
N ASP A 121 -21.94 32.93 34.02
CA ASP A 121 -21.45 32.78 35.39
C ASP A 121 -20.10 33.45 35.65
N ALA A 122 -19.20 33.39 34.71
CA ALA A 122 -17.89 34.02 34.82
C ALA A 122 -18.00 35.56 34.82
N LEU A 123 -18.91 36.10 34.02
CA LEU A 123 -19.18 37.53 33.96
C LEU A 123 -19.89 38.03 35.22
N GLU A 124 -20.85 37.32 35.72
CA GLU A 124 -21.58 37.66 36.97
C GLU A 124 -20.65 37.65 38.20
N LYS A 125 -19.71 36.70 38.24
CA LYS A 125 -18.73 36.60 39.34
C LYS A 125 -17.60 37.64 39.27
N THR A 126 -17.28 38.12 38.08
CA THR A 126 -16.11 39.03 37.91
C THR A 126 -16.50 40.50 37.92
N LEU A 127 -17.72 40.83 37.58
CA LEU A 127 -18.22 42.18 37.42
C LEU A 127 -19.38 42.45 38.42
N ASN A 128 -19.09 43.10 39.53
CA ASN A 128 -20.09 43.64 40.45
C ASN A 128 -20.92 44.80 39.84
N THR A 129 -20.89 44.99 38.53
CA THR A 129 -21.52 46.08 37.79
C THR A 129 -22.15 45.58 36.49
N ASP A 130 -23.19 46.29 36.07
CA ASP A 130 -23.95 46.09 34.85
C ASP A 130 -23.02 45.80 33.64
N TYR A 131 -22.96 44.52 33.22
CA TYR A 131 -22.09 44.14 32.08
C TYR A 131 -22.79 44.49 30.76
N ASP A 132 -22.01 44.90 29.77
CA ASP A 132 -22.48 45.20 28.42
C ASP A 132 -23.01 43.91 27.75
N LYS A 133 -24.32 43.78 27.66
CA LYS A 133 -25.02 42.64 27.01
C LYS A 133 -24.58 42.45 25.56
N ASN A 134 -24.30 43.55 24.83
CA ASN A 134 -23.86 43.48 23.45
C ASN A 134 -22.48 42.77 23.32
N ARG A 135 -21.60 43.06 24.28
CA ARG A 135 -20.27 42.44 24.34
C ARG A 135 -20.39 40.95 24.68
N LEU A 136 -21.26 40.58 25.57
CA LEU A 136 -21.56 39.17 25.88
C LEU A 136 -22.08 38.43 24.65
N GLU A 137 -23.02 39.01 23.91
CA GLU A 137 -23.55 38.42 22.68
C GLU A 137 -22.47 38.23 21.59
N GLN A 138 -21.59 39.22 21.41
CA GLN A 138 -20.48 39.11 20.46
C GLN A 138 -19.51 38.00 20.85
N GLU A 139 -19.12 37.88 22.11
CA GLU A 139 -18.28 36.79 22.59
C GLU A 139 -18.93 35.42 22.43
N LEU A 140 -20.24 35.30 22.72
CA LEU A 140 -20.99 34.06 22.52
C LEU A 140 -21.05 33.65 21.06
N ILE A 141 -21.30 34.58 20.15
CA ILE A 141 -21.30 34.32 18.70
C ILE A 141 -19.91 33.80 18.28
N TYR A 142 -18.84 34.47 18.71
CA TYR A 142 -17.48 34.05 18.43
C TYR A 142 -17.19 32.62 18.89
N TYR A 143 -17.60 32.25 20.13
CA TYR A 143 -17.39 30.91 20.64
C TYR A 143 -18.26 29.86 19.94
N ILE A 144 -19.52 30.21 19.58
CA ILE A 144 -20.42 29.33 18.82
C ILE A 144 -19.81 29.02 17.45
N GLU A 145 -19.32 30.03 16.71
CA GLU A 145 -18.67 29.85 15.43
C GLU A 145 -17.39 29.04 15.54
N LYS A 146 -16.54 29.36 16.52
CA LYS A 146 -15.28 28.64 16.76
C LYS A 146 -15.49 27.15 17.08
N LEU A 147 -16.61 26.81 17.72
CA LEU A 147 -16.94 25.45 18.11
C LEU A 147 -17.85 24.76 17.08
N ASP A 148 -18.28 25.44 16.03
CA ASP A 148 -19.10 24.82 14.99
C ASP A 148 -18.38 23.65 14.32
N VAL A 149 -19.08 22.52 14.20
CA VAL A 149 -18.57 21.27 13.62
C VAL A 149 -19.40 20.82 12.41
N ASN A 150 -20.30 21.66 11.92
CA ASN A 150 -21.20 21.32 10.83
C ASN A 150 -20.44 21.08 9.53
N GLU A 151 -19.40 21.88 9.26
CA GLU A 151 -18.56 21.72 8.07
C GLU A 151 -17.83 20.37 8.10
N GLU A 152 -17.19 20.02 9.21
CA GLU A 152 -16.47 18.74 9.38
C GLU A 152 -17.43 17.55 9.26
N LYS A 153 -18.63 17.64 9.83
CA LYS A 153 -19.66 16.61 9.70
C LYS A 153 -20.07 16.40 8.25
N GLN A 154 -20.27 17.49 7.53
CA GLN A 154 -20.66 17.43 6.11
C GLN A 154 -19.55 16.88 5.23
N ARG A 155 -18.31 17.32 5.41
CA ARG A 155 -17.15 16.82 4.71
C ARG A 155 -16.93 15.34 5.00
N LEU A 156 -16.97 14.94 6.27
CA LEU A 156 -16.82 13.54 6.65
C LEU A 156 -17.93 12.68 6.01
N THR A 157 -19.19 13.13 6.03
CA THR A 157 -20.29 12.43 5.36
C THR A 157 -20.03 12.24 3.86
N ASN A 158 -19.51 13.26 3.19
CA ASN A 158 -19.16 13.20 1.76
C ASN A 158 -18.00 12.20 1.52
N HIS A 159 -16.97 12.21 2.36
CA HIS A 159 -15.86 11.27 2.27
C HIS A 159 -16.30 9.82 2.51
N LEU A 160 -17.20 9.57 3.46
CA LEU A 160 -17.76 8.23 3.70
C LEU A 160 -18.49 7.71 2.45
N LYS A 161 -19.35 8.54 1.85
CA LYS A 161 -20.04 8.19 0.59
C LYS A 161 -19.07 7.96 -0.56
N TYR A 162 -18.04 8.82 -0.68
CA TYR A 162 -17.04 8.71 -1.73
C TYR A 162 -16.16 7.46 -1.55
N PHE A 163 -15.87 7.07 -0.32
CA PHE A 163 -15.16 5.83 -0.03
C PHE A 163 -15.94 4.61 -0.54
N ILE A 164 -17.23 4.53 -0.22
CA ILE A 164 -18.09 3.42 -0.66
C ILE A 164 -18.22 3.39 -2.19
N SER A 165 -18.49 4.52 -2.84
CA SER A 165 -18.57 4.57 -4.31
C SER A 165 -17.25 4.22 -5.00
N THR A 166 -16.11 4.58 -4.40
CA THR A 166 -14.79 4.19 -4.91
C THR A 166 -14.55 2.69 -4.72
N LEU A 167 -14.95 2.12 -3.59
CA LEU A 167 -14.86 0.68 -3.32
C LEU A 167 -15.67 -0.13 -4.35
N GLU A 168 -16.82 0.39 -4.77
CA GLU A 168 -17.72 -0.23 -5.77
C GLU A 168 -17.24 -0.05 -7.22
N SER A 169 -16.34 0.88 -7.49
CA SER A 169 -15.87 1.19 -8.85
C SER A 169 -14.88 0.15 -9.43
N GLY A 170 -14.54 -0.89 -8.69
CA GLY A 170 -13.78 -2.04 -9.17
C GLY A 170 -12.31 -2.06 -8.72
N ASN A 171 -11.48 -2.80 -9.45
CA ASN A 171 -10.11 -3.13 -9.06
C ASN A 171 -9.13 -1.94 -9.14
N GLY A 172 -8.04 -2.00 -8.38
CA GLY A 172 -6.95 -1.03 -8.45
C GLY A 172 -7.18 0.28 -7.69
N GLN A 173 -8.21 0.37 -6.84
CA GLN A 173 -8.58 1.60 -6.12
C GLN A 173 -7.87 1.78 -4.77
N GLY A 174 -6.98 0.88 -4.37
CA GLY A 174 -6.37 0.88 -3.03
C GLY A 174 -5.72 2.22 -2.66
N LYS A 175 -4.92 2.80 -3.54
CA LYS A 175 -4.26 4.10 -3.32
C LYS A 175 -5.28 5.24 -3.13
N LYS A 176 -6.34 5.25 -3.95
CA LYS A 176 -7.40 6.26 -3.86
C LYS A 176 -8.20 6.13 -2.56
N LEU A 177 -8.55 4.89 -2.16
CA LEU A 177 -9.20 4.61 -0.89
C LEU A 177 -8.32 5.06 0.29
N GLY A 178 -6.99 4.86 0.20
CA GLY A 178 -6.04 5.36 1.19
C GLY A 178 -6.08 6.88 1.36
N PHE A 179 -6.10 7.64 0.27
CA PHE A 179 -6.25 9.09 0.33
C PHE A 179 -7.59 9.53 0.94
N ILE A 180 -8.69 8.89 0.56
CA ILE A 180 -10.00 9.20 1.14
C ILE A 180 -10.00 8.93 2.65
N ALA A 181 -9.41 7.81 3.10
CA ALA A 181 -9.28 7.48 4.52
C ALA A 181 -8.43 8.53 5.29
N GLN A 182 -7.37 9.07 4.67
CA GLN A 182 -6.60 10.17 5.25
C GLN A 182 -7.45 11.44 5.42
N GLU A 183 -8.24 11.82 4.41
CA GLU A 183 -9.13 12.97 4.51
C GLU A 183 -10.20 12.76 5.58
N MET A 184 -10.80 11.55 5.68
CA MET A 184 -11.69 11.21 6.78
C MET A 184 -11.02 11.40 8.14
N GLY A 185 -9.77 10.95 8.28
CA GLY A 185 -8.96 11.14 9.49
C GLY A 185 -8.73 12.62 9.84
N ARG A 186 -8.52 13.48 8.85
CA ARG A 186 -8.37 14.93 9.03
C ARG A 186 -9.66 15.55 9.57
N GLU A 187 -10.81 15.25 8.97
CA GLU A 187 -12.10 15.77 9.42
C GLU A 187 -12.43 15.31 10.85
N ILE A 188 -12.17 14.05 11.18
CA ILE A 188 -12.33 13.50 12.54
C ILE A 188 -11.39 14.21 13.53
N ASN A 189 -10.16 14.51 13.16
CA ASN A 189 -9.23 15.23 14.01
C ASN A 189 -9.69 16.67 14.28
N THR A 190 -10.16 17.37 13.25
CA THR A 190 -10.69 18.74 13.38
C THR A 190 -11.96 18.75 14.24
N LEU A 191 -12.87 17.80 14.00
CA LEU A 191 -14.06 17.61 14.83
C LEU A 191 -13.67 17.38 16.30
N GLY A 192 -12.65 16.55 16.55
CA GLY A 192 -12.13 16.31 17.90
C GLY A 192 -11.56 17.57 18.56
N SER A 193 -10.80 18.39 17.84
CA SER A 193 -10.22 19.62 18.37
C SER A 193 -11.26 20.68 18.71
N LYS A 194 -12.36 20.71 17.95
CA LYS A 194 -13.51 21.57 18.21
C LYS A 194 -14.49 21.02 19.26
N SER A 195 -14.41 19.72 19.58
CA SER A 195 -15.31 19.03 20.51
C SER A 195 -14.88 19.24 21.97
N ASN A 196 -15.33 20.34 22.59
CA ASN A 196 -15.09 20.61 24.01
C ASN A 196 -16.17 19.95 24.89
N HIS A 197 -16.37 18.62 24.74
CA HIS A 197 -17.36 17.83 25.46
C HIS A 197 -16.86 16.38 25.63
N ALA A 198 -16.92 15.83 26.85
CA ALA A 198 -16.33 14.52 27.17
C ALA A 198 -16.90 13.36 26.33
N GLU A 199 -18.24 13.30 26.16
CA GLU A 199 -18.86 12.23 25.36
C GLU A 199 -18.54 12.38 23.87
N MET A 200 -18.49 13.59 23.33
CA MET A 200 -18.04 13.81 21.95
C MET A 200 -16.59 13.35 21.75
N GLN A 201 -15.70 13.61 22.71
CA GLN A 201 -14.31 13.13 22.64
C GLN A 201 -14.23 11.61 22.61
N LYS A 202 -15.03 10.90 23.40
CA LYS A 202 -15.09 9.43 23.37
C LYS A 202 -15.55 8.92 21.99
N ILE A 203 -16.55 9.55 21.40
CA ILE A 203 -17.05 9.22 20.06
C ILE A 203 -15.96 9.46 19.00
N VAL A 204 -15.25 10.58 19.09
CA VAL A 204 -14.14 10.91 18.19
C VAL A 204 -13.02 9.87 18.27
N VAL A 205 -12.66 9.40 19.47
CA VAL A 205 -11.67 8.33 19.64
C VAL A 205 -12.12 7.04 18.94
N GLN A 206 -13.38 6.65 19.09
CA GLN A 206 -13.91 5.48 18.39
C GLN A 206 -13.89 5.63 16.85
N MET A 207 -14.17 6.84 16.34
CA MET A 207 -14.04 7.12 14.91
C MET A 207 -12.58 7.01 14.45
N LYS A 208 -11.63 7.54 15.22
CA LYS A 208 -10.19 7.44 14.91
C LYS A 208 -9.72 6.00 14.82
N ASP A 209 -10.13 5.16 15.76
CA ASP A 209 -9.80 3.73 15.74
C ASP A 209 -10.36 3.05 14.47
N ALA A 210 -11.58 3.39 14.08
CA ALA A 210 -12.20 2.83 12.89
C ALA A 210 -11.47 3.26 11.60
N VAL A 211 -11.05 4.53 11.48
CA VAL A 211 -10.28 5.04 10.33
C VAL A 211 -8.86 4.51 10.30
N SER A 212 -8.18 4.40 11.45
CA SER A 212 -6.82 3.85 11.54
C SER A 212 -6.76 2.43 10.99
N TYR A 213 -7.74 1.59 11.32
CA TYR A 213 -7.86 0.25 10.74
C TYR A 213 -7.98 0.30 9.21
N THR A 214 -8.80 1.20 8.67
CA THR A 214 -9.01 1.35 7.23
C THR A 214 -7.73 1.76 6.51
N HIS A 215 -6.96 2.67 7.10
CA HIS A 215 -5.72 3.16 6.52
C HIS A 215 -4.60 2.11 6.53
N LEU A 216 -4.46 1.34 7.62
CA LEU A 216 -3.38 0.35 7.80
C LEU A 216 -3.54 -0.91 6.94
N THR A 217 -4.78 -1.27 6.59
CA THR A 217 -5.08 -2.49 5.83
C THR A 217 -5.16 -2.29 4.32
N LEU A 218 -5.11 -1.03 3.86
CA LEU A 218 -5.08 -0.74 2.42
C LEU A 218 -3.68 -1.01 1.85
N PRO A 219 -3.57 -1.71 0.71
CA PRO A 219 -2.28 -1.92 0.05
C PRO A 219 -1.69 -0.57 -0.39
N THR A 220 -0.44 -0.33 0.00
CA THR A 220 0.32 0.90 -0.30
C THR A 220 0.95 0.91 -1.70
N ASN A 221 0.72 -0.11 -2.52
CA ASN A 221 1.29 -0.26 -3.87
C ASN A 221 0.37 0.29 -4.96
#